data_2fe430937811076788f815966fc2e6d1
#
_entry.id   2fe430937811076788f815966fc2e6d1
#
_cell.length_a   1.000
_cell.length_b   1.000
_cell.length_c   1.000
_cell.angle_alpha   90.00
_cell.angle_beta   90.00
_cell.angle_gamma   90.00
#
_symmetry.space_group_name_H-M   'P 1'
#
loop_
_entity.id
_entity.type
_entity.pdbx_description
1 polymer ?
#
loop_
_entity_poly.entity_id
_entity_poly.type
_entity_poly.pdbx_seq_one_letter_code
_entity_poly.pdbx_strand_id
1 'polypeptide(L)'
;MFKTKIKAPYQNMDLKEYKLFDFVPEFSKFRQFDDLSRFGCENIDNNLIRLEKRGKIYFENKISICPSCNSTHTVKKGTYERKLIFLRIGEKSCTIQKYKCKKCGKVFYTDLSSLVYDNSNITLPVINCIENIYQIYGASLHKIQFDLKQQHNIEISHQSIKNILLSSNYQFNYDNWTYSGYYLFDSL
;
A
#
# COMPACT_ATOMS: atom_id res chain seq x y z
N MET A 1 -34.39 -26.49 25.39
CA MET A 1 -33.34 -26.21 24.41
C MET A 1 -34.03 -25.77 23.10
N PHE A 2 -34.38 -24.49 22.98
CA PHE A 2 -35.14 -23.96 21.85
C PHE A 2 -34.17 -23.47 20.80
N LYS A 3 -34.12 -24.16 19.65
CA LYS A 3 -33.43 -23.68 18.45
C LYS A 3 -34.41 -22.81 17.65
N THR A 4 -34.37 -21.50 17.83
CA THR A 4 -35.04 -20.56 16.96
C THR A 4 -34.23 -20.43 15.67
N LYS A 5 -34.71 -21.04 14.59
CA LYS A 5 -34.25 -20.76 13.24
C LYS A 5 -34.77 -19.39 12.82
N ILE A 6 -33.92 -18.37 12.85
CA ILE A 6 -34.20 -17.10 12.22
C ILE A 6 -34.08 -17.34 10.70
N LYS A 7 -35.19 -17.37 10.01
CA LYS A 7 -35.22 -17.33 8.53
C LYS A 7 -34.82 -15.93 8.11
N ALA A 8 -33.65 -15.78 7.54
CA ALA A 8 -33.26 -14.54 6.90
C ALA A 8 -34.16 -14.29 5.66
N PRO A 9 -34.64 -13.06 5.42
CA PRO A 9 -35.58 -12.74 4.35
C PRO A 9 -34.98 -12.70 2.94
N TYR A 10 -33.76 -13.15 2.74
CA TYR A 10 -33.07 -13.10 1.45
C TYR A 10 -32.66 -14.50 0.98
N GLN A 11 -33.65 -15.34 0.70
CA GLN A 11 -33.44 -16.57 -0.09
C GLN A 11 -33.57 -16.18 -1.56
N ASN A 12 -32.46 -15.89 -2.23
CA ASN A 12 -32.17 -15.88 -3.66
C ASN A 12 -31.22 -14.75 -4.10
N MET A 13 -30.29 -14.37 -3.24
CA MET A 13 -29.11 -13.67 -3.73
C MET A 13 -27.99 -14.71 -3.83
N ASP A 14 -27.50 -14.92 -5.07
CA ASP A 14 -26.18 -15.52 -5.25
C ASP A 14 -25.23 -14.83 -4.29
N LEU A 15 -24.73 -15.57 -3.32
CA LEU A 15 -23.72 -15.09 -2.37
C LEU A 15 -22.40 -14.87 -3.14
N LYS A 16 -22.37 -13.83 -3.96
CA LYS A 16 -21.11 -13.22 -4.33
C LYS A 16 -20.52 -12.71 -3.03
N GLU A 17 -19.42 -13.27 -2.61
CA GLU A 17 -18.64 -12.75 -1.48
C GLU A 17 -18.21 -11.33 -1.82
N TYR A 18 -19.01 -10.35 -1.44
CA TYR A 18 -18.63 -8.94 -1.49
C TYR A 18 -17.69 -8.69 -0.33
N LYS A 19 -16.45 -8.42 -0.64
CA LYS A 19 -15.50 -7.92 0.36
C LYS A 19 -15.92 -6.49 0.71
N LEU A 20 -15.78 -6.10 1.98
CA LEU A 20 -16.14 -4.75 2.46
C LEU A 20 -15.55 -3.63 1.57
N PHE A 21 -14.41 -3.88 0.96
CA PHE A 21 -13.70 -3.00 0.03
C PHE A 21 -14.38 -2.82 -1.34
N ASP A 22 -15.38 -3.62 -1.69
CA ASP A 22 -16.13 -3.47 -2.95
C ASP A 22 -17.07 -2.27 -2.91
N PHE A 23 -17.37 -1.76 -1.72
CA PHE A 23 -18.30 -0.65 -1.49
C PHE A 23 -17.61 0.72 -1.33
N VAL A 24 -16.29 0.79 -1.24
CA VAL A 24 -15.57 2.04 -1.08
C VAL A 24 -14.64 2.25 -2.28
N PRO A 25 -15.05 3.10 -3.26
CA PRO A 25 -14.30 3.32 -4.50
C PRO A 25 -12.86 3.77 -4.28
N GLU A 26 -12.59 4.47 -3.18
CA GLU A 26 -11.26 4.95 -2.82
C GLU A 26 -10.31 3.80 -2.47
N PHE A 27 -10.82 2.70 -1.95
CA PHE A 27 -10.03 1.50 -1.68
C PHE A 27 -9.76 0.63 -2.93
N SER A 28 -10.43 0.88 -4.05
CA SER A 28 -10.14 0.16 -5.29
C SER A 28 -8.73 0.41 -5.80
N LYS A 29 -8.17 1.62 -5.54
CA LYS A 29 -6.77 1.94 -5.83
C LYS A 29 -5.81 1.12 -4.97
N PHE A 30 -6.19 0.77 -3.74
CA PHE A 30 -5.39 -0.06 -2.83
C PHE A 30 -5.40 -1.54 -3.20
N ARG A 31 -6.45 -2.03 -3.85
CA ARG A 31 -6.51 -3.40 -4.39
C ARG A 31 -5.36 -3.70 -5.34
N GLN A 32 -4.94 -2.73 -6.15
CA GLN A 32 -3.86 -2.94 -7.11
C GLN A 32 -2.52 -3.26 -6.41
N PHE A 33 -2.34 -2.82 -5.16
CA PHE A 33 -1.11 -3.02 -4.41
C PHE A 33 -1.15 -4.25 -3.49
N ASP A 34 -2.32 -4.66 -3.04
CA ASP A 34 -2.47 -5.67 -1.98
C ASP A 34 -2.91 -7.04 -2.47
N ASP A 35 -3.60 -7.13 -3.60
CA ASP A 35 -4.00 -8.42 -4.17
C ASP A 35 -2.86 -9.06 -4.99
N LEU A 36 -1.67 -8.95 -4.43
CA LEU A 36 -0.42 -9.38 -5.01
C LEU A 36 -0.28 -10.92 -5.05
N SER A 37 -1.25 -11.64 -4.50
CA SER A 37 -1.15 -13.10 -4.36
C SER A 37 -1.75 -13.89 -5.52
N ARG A 38 -2.51 -13.26 -6.42
CA ARG A 38 -3.33 -14.02 -7.37
C ARG A 38 -2.79 -14.16 -8.78
N PHE A 39 -1.93 -13.25 -9.27
CA PHE A 39 -1.55 -13.29 -10.69
C PHE A 39 -0.10 -12.94 -10.96
N GLY A 40 0.54 -13.70 -11.84
CA GLY A 40 1.95 -13.62 -12.17
C GLY A 40 2.43 -12.31 -12.83
N CYS A 41 1.54 -11.40 -13.21
CA CYS A 41 1.91 -10.10 -13.79
C CYS A 41 0.82 -9.06 -13.57
N GLU A 42 1.17 -7.92 -12.95
CA GLU A 42 0.27 -6.80 -12.72
C GLU A 42 0.89 -5.47 -13.18
N ASN A 43 0.09 -4.63 -13.81
CA ASN A 43 0.43 -3.24 -14.05
C ASN A 43 0.09 -2.43 -12.79
N ILE A 44 1.09 -1.92 -12.08
CA ILE A 44 0.89 -1.10 -10.87
C ILE A 44 0.50 0.32 -11.27
N ASP A 45 1.12 0.83 -12.34
CA ASP A 45 0.78 2.08 -12.98
C ASP A 45 0.98 1.96 -14.50
N ASN A 46 0.98 3.09 -15.21
CA ASN A 46 1.18 3.10 -16.66
C ASN A 46 2.51 2.48 -17.11
N ASN A 47 3.54 2.48 -16.26
CA ASN A 47 4.89 2.02 -16.59
C ASN A 47 5.46 0.96 -15.67
N LEU A 48 5.03 0.88 -14.41
CA LEU A 48 5.55 -0.07 -13.43
C LEU A 48 4.81 -1.40 -13.50
N ILE A 49 5.54 -2.47 -13.78
CA ILE A 49 5.03 -3.85 -13.83
C ILE A 49 5.58 -4.62 -12.64
N ARG A 50 4.72 -5.34 -11.97
CA ARG A 50 5.07 -6.37 -11.02
C ARG A 50 4.94 -7.75 -11.64
N LEU A 51 5.94 -8.58 -11.43
CA LEU A 51 5.96 -9.97 -11.85
C LEU A 51 6.19 -10.84 -10.61
N GLU A 52 5.48 -11.95 -10.51
CA GLU A 52 5.79 -12.96 -9.52
C GLU A 52 6.39 -14.19 -10.21
N LYS A 53 7.63 -14.54 -9.84
CA LYS A 53 8.35 -15.69 -10.39
C LYS A 53 8.90 -16.51 -9.24
N ARG A 54 8.47 -17.78 -9.13
CA ARG A 54 8.96 -18.73 -8.10
C ARG A 54 8.85 -18.16 -6.67
N GLY A 55 7.74 -17.49 -6.35
CA GLY A 55 7.51 -16.90 -5.05
C GLY A 55 8.32 -15.63 -4.74
N LYS A 56 9.08 -15.10 -5.72
CA LYS A 56 9.79 -13.82 -5.61
C LYS A 56 9.06 -12.74 -6.40
N ILE A 57 9.02 -11.54 -5.83
CA ILE A 57 8.41 -10.35 -6.44
C ILE A 57 9.48 -9.60 -7.23
N TYR A 58 9.18 -9.32 -8.49
CA TYR A 58 10.04 -8.54 -9.39
C TYR A 58 9.34 -7.28 -9.83
N PHE A 59 10.08 -6.18 -9.89
CA PHE A 59 9.61 -4.92 -10.46
C PHE A 59 10.43 -4.54 -11.67
N GLU A 60 9.73 -4.19 -12.76
CA GLU A 60 10.35 -3.70 -13.98
C GLU A 60 9.50 -2.63 -14.65
N ASN A 61 10.12 -1.79 -15.49
CA ASN A 61 9.41 -0.82 -16.28
C ASN A 61 8.85 -1.50 -17.55
N LYS A 62 7.61 -1.18 -17.92
CA LYS A 62 7.01 -1.57 -19.19
C LYS A 62 7.78 -0.95 -20.35
N ILE A 63 8.09 0.33 -20.23
CA ILE A 63 8.93 1.09 -21.15
C ILE A 63 10.06 1.72 -20.35
N SER A 64 11.30 1.33 -20.62
CA SER A 64 12.46 1.87 -19.93
C SER A 64 13.02 3.07 -20.70
N ILE A 65 12.83 4.27 -20.17
CA ILE A 65 13.32 5.54 -20.72
C ILE A 65 14.49 6.01 -19.88
N CYS A 66 15.58 6.39 -20.55
CA CYS A 66 16.75 6.91 -19.85
C CYS A 66 16.47 8.28 -19.22
N PRO A 67 16.64 8.48 -17.91
CA PRO A 67 16.35 9.75 -17.25
C PRO A 67 17.31 10.89 -17.61
N SER A 68 18.43 10.58 -18.30
CA SER A 68 19.43 11.60 -18.70
C SER A 68 19.29 12.09 -20.13
N CYS A 69 18.88 11.23 -21.05
CA CYS A 69 18.84 11.59 -22.47
C CYS A 69 17.52 11.21 -23.15
N ASN A 70 16.52 10.82 -22.38
CA ASN A 70 15.18 10.41 -22.79
C ASN A 70 15.15 9.34 -23.91
N SER A 71 16.26 8.60 -24.08
CA SER A 71 16.34 7.54 -25.08
C SER A 71 15.63 6.27 -24.58
N THR A 72 14.89 5.64 -25.48
CA THR A 72 14.27 4.31 -25.25
C THR A 72 15.24 3.16 -25.57
N HIS A 73 16.42 3.46 -26.16
CA HIS A 73 17.45 2.45 -26.47
C HIS A 73 18.15 2.01 -25.19
N THR A 74 17.48 1.16 -24.42
CA THR A 74 17.97 0.65 -23.14
C THR A 74 18.05 -0.86 -23.15
N VAL A 75 18.91 -1.42 -22.31
CA VAL A 75 19.03 -2.87 -22.10
C VAL A 75 19.01 -3.20 -20.62
N LYS A 76 18.45 -4.35 -20.26
CA LYS A 76 18.50 -4.88 -18.89
C LYS A 76 19.95 -5.20 -18.52
N LYS A 77 20.45 -4.68 -17.39
CA LYS A 77 21.85 -4.83 -16.93
C LYS A 77 21.97 -5.61 -15.63
N GLY A 78 20.98 -6.35 -15.23
CA GLY A 78 20.98 -7.06 -13.94
C GLY A 78 19.89 -6.53 -13.02
N THR A 79 19.94 -6.93 -11.78
CA THR A 79 18.91 -6.64 -10.77
C THR A 79 19.58 -6.26 -9.44
N TYR A 80 18.79 -5.71 -8.51
CA TYR A 80 19.16 -5.62 -7.10
C TYR A 80 17.97 -6.00 -6.23
N GLU A 81 18.25 -6.40 -5.00
CA GLU A 81 17.20 -6.75 -4.04
C GLU A 81 16.95 -5.58 -3.09
N ARG A 82 15.68 -5.37 -2.76
CA ARG A 82 15.21 -4.39 -1.79
C ARG A 82 14.07 -4.98 -1.00
N LYS A 83 14.10 -4.80 0.31
CA LYS A 83 12.99 -5.18 1.17
C LYS A 83 11.95 -4.08 1.15
N LEU A 84 10.70 -4.45 0.92
CA LEU A 84 9.55 -3.54 0.94
C LEU A 84 8.49 -4.10 1.89
N ILE A 85 7.79 -3.19 2.57
CA ILE A 85 6.70 -3.53 3.49
C ILE A 85 5.39 -3.23 2.79
N PHE A 86 4.61 -4.28 2.57
CA PHE A 86 3.29 -4.21 1.92
C PHE A 86 2.18 -4.39 2.93
N LEU A 87 1.09 -3.71 2.72
CA LEU A 87 -0.14 -3.96 3.47
C LEU A 87 -0.53 -5.44 3.27
N ARG A 88 -1.05 -6.13 4.29
CA ARG A 88 -1.50 -7.53 4.31
C ARG A 88 -0.44 -8.63 4.14
N ILE A 89 0.62 -8.41 3.37
CA ILE A 89 1.65 -9.44 3.16
C ILE A 89 2.94 -9.20 3.95
N GLY A 90 3.04 -8.05 4.61
CA GLY A 90 4.18 -7.68 5.43
C GLY A 90 5.47 -7.42 4.64
N GLU A 91 6.62 -7.60 5.29
CA GLU A 91 7.94 -7.40 4.66
C GLU A 91 8.24 -8.50 3.63
N LYS A 92 8.61 -8.08 2.42
CA LYS A 92 9.04 -8.97 1.34
C LYS A 92 10.31 -8.47 0.68
N SER A 93 11.21 -9.42 0.34
CA SER A 93 12.35 -9.12 -0.52
C SER A 93 11.90 -9.06 -1.97
N CYS A 94 12.11 -7.92 -2.60
CA CYS A 94 11.74 -7.66 -3.99
C CYS A 94 12.97 -7.49 -4.85
N THR A 95 12.91 -8.01 -6.08
CA THR A 95 13.97 -7.88 -7.06
C THR A 95 13.62 -6.76 -8.04
N ILE A 96 14.49 -5.78 -8.18
CA ILE A 96 14.27 -4.57 -8.96
C ILE A 96 15.21 -4.57 -10.16
N GLN A 97 14.66 -4.37 -11.37
CA GLN A 97 15.41 -4.41 -12.62
C GLN A 97 16.30 -3.16 -12.75
N LYS A 98 17.56 -3.37 -13.17
CA LYS A 98 18.49 -2.33 -13.59
C LYS A 98 18.54 -2.25 -15.12
N TYR A 99 18.74 -1.05 -15.62
CA TYR A 99 18.85 -0.77 -17.04
C TYR A 99 20.15 -0.01 -17.37
N LYS A 100 20.66 -0.18 -18.57
CA LYS A 100 21.73 0.63 -19.13
C LYS A 100 21.27 1.27 -20.43
N CYS A 101 21.41 2.58 -20.55
CA CYS A 101 21.18 3.29 -21.80
C CYS A 101 22.30 3.01 -22.79
N LYS A 102 21.94 2.62 -24.02
CA LYS A 102 22.92 2.42 -25.10
C LYS A 102 23.43 3.74 -25.67
N LYS A 103 22.66 4.84 -25.59
CA LYS A 103 23.02 6.13 -26.14
C LYS A 103 24.02 6.89 -25.27
N CYS A 104 23.77 7.01 -23.96
CA CYS A 104 24.61 7.80 -23.05
C CYS A 104 25.39 6.96 -22.04
N GLY A 105 25.20 5.63 -22.03
CA GLY A 105 25.90 4.72 -21.12
C GLY A 105 25.38 4.72 -19.68
N LYS A 106 24.47 5.64 -19.29
CA LYS A 106 23.96 5.75 -17.92
C LYS A 106 23.23 4.48 -17.49
N VAL A 107 23.51 4.06 -16.25
CA VAL A 107 22.79 2.99 -15.57
C VAL A 107 21.72 3.60 -14.68
N PHE A 108 20.52 3.06 -14.72
CA PHE A 108 19.39 3.49 -13.90
C PHE A 108 18.54 2.31 -13.48
N TYR A 109 17.59 2.55 -12.61
CA TYR A 109 16.75 1.50 -12.00
C TYR A 109 15.31 1.70 -12.41
N THR A 110 14.51 0.63 -12.21
CA THR A 110 13.05 0.75 -12.26
C THR A 110 12.59 1.85 -11.31
N ASP A 111 11.76 2.74 -11.80
CA ASP A 111 11.12 3.76 -10.99
C ASP A 111 10.03 3.13 -10.11
N LEU A 112 10.11 3.36 -8.80
CA LEU A 112 9.17 2.86 -7.81
C LEU A 112 8.40 4.00 -7.13
N SER A 113 8.45 5.22 -7.67
CA SER A 113 7.81 6.42 -7.08
C SER A 113 6.30 6.27 -6.90
N SER A 114 5.66 5.46 -7.74
CA SER A 114 4.23 5.12 -7.61
C SER A 114 3.93 4.10 -6.52
N LEU A 115 4.95 3.45 -5.95
CA LEU A 115 4.81 2.41 -4.94
C LEU A 115 5.34 2.84 -3.57
N VAL A 116 6.47 3.55 -3.55
CA VAL A 116 7.16 3.98 -2.32
C VAL A 116 7.73 5.39 -2.48
N TYR A 117 7.78 6.14 -1.40
CA TYR A 117 8.54 7.41 -1.39
C TYR A 117 10.05 7.15 -1.46
N ASP A 118 10.80 8.17 -1.89
CA ASP A 118 12.25 8.14 -1.89
C ASP A 118 12.79 7.79 -0.50
N ASN A 119 13.78 6.91 -0.48
CA ASN A 119 14.42 6.40 0.74
C ASN A 119 13.49 5.68 1.75
N SER A 120 12.26 5.37 1.37
CA SER A 120 11.32 4.60 2.20
C SER A 120 11.25 3.15 1.75
N ASN A 121 11.15 2.22 2.69
CA ASN A 121 10.82 0.81 2.41
C ASN A 121 9.34 0.50 2.65
N ILE A 122 8.57 1.48 3.09
CA ILE A 122 7.16 1.34 3.43
C ILE A 122 6.35 1.77 2.19
N THR A 123 5.48 0.88 1.71
CA THR A 123 4.66 1.18 0.53
C THR A 123 3.56 2.19 0.84
N LEU A 124 3.14 2.95 -0.17
CA LEU A 124 2.10 3.97 -0.04
C LEU A 124 0.80 3.46 0.59
N PRO A 125 0.30 2.22 0.29
CA PRO A 125 -0.88 1.69 0.96
C PRO A 125 -0.71 1.52 2.47
N VAL A 126 0.49 1.19 2.96
CA VAL A 126 0.76 1.10 4.41
C VAL A 126 0.74 2.49 5.04
N ILE A 127 1.35 3.47 4.38
CA ILE A 127 1.35 4.87 4.82
C ILE A 127 -0.08 5.39 4.94
N ASN A 128 -0.87 5.21 3.89
CA ASN A 128 -2.28 5.63 3.88
C ASN A 128 -3.11 4.90 4.94
N CYS A 129 -2.83 3.63 5.21
CA CYS A 129 -3.48 2.88 6.28
C CYS A 129 -3.17 3.50 7.66
N ILE A 130 -1.91 3.83 7.93
CA ILE A 130 -1.48 4.50 9.17
C ILE A 130 -2.19 5.84 9.33
N GLU A 131 -2.21 6.64 8.29
CA GLU A 131 -2.86 7.95 8.26
C GLU A 131 -4.37 7.82 8.53
N ASN A 132 -5.03 6.90 7.86
CA ASN A 132 -6.47 6.66 8.04
C ASN A 132 -6.81 6.21 9.47
N ILE A 133 -6.03 5.28 10.05
CA ILE A 133 -6.26 4.84 11.44
C ILE A 133 -6.08 6.01 12.40
N TYR A 134 -5.07 6.84 12.17
CA TYR A 134 -4.84 8.02 13.00
C TYR A 134 -5.96 9.05 12.85
N GLN A 135 -6.39 9.34 11.60
CA GLN A 135 -7.37 10.36 11.28
C GLN A 135 -8.78 10.02 11.77
N ILE A 136 -9.23 8.81 11.39
CA ILE A 136 -10.63 8.42 11.59
C ILE A 136 -10.89 8.07 13.05
N TYR A 137 -9.91 7.42 13.69
CA TYR A 137 -10.10 6.86 15.03
C TYR A 137 -9.35 7.62 16.14
N GLY A 138 -8.53 8.64 15.81
CA GLY A 138 -7.68 9.31 16.79
C GLY A 138 -6.74 8.36 17.53
N ALA A 139 -6.35 7.25 16.87
CA ALA A 139 -5.66 6.16 17.52
C ALA A 139 -4.25 6.56 17.97
N SER A 140 -3.84 6.15 19.18
CA SER A 140 -2.46 6.34 19.65
C SER A 140 -1.46 5.54 18.81
N LEU A 141 -0.18 5.93 18.83
CA LEU A 141 0.88 5.24 18.10
C LEU A 141 0.97 3.75 18.47
N HIS A 142 0.73 3.41 19.75
CA HIS A 142 0.67 2.02 20.23
C HIS A 142 -0.48 1.25 19.61
N LYS A 143 -1.65 1.86 19.53
CA LYS A 143 -2.83 1.25 18.92
C LYS A 143 -2.61 1.01 17.42
N ILE A 144 -2.04 1.98 16.71
CA ILE A 144 -1.71 1.84 15.28
C ILE A 144 -0.72 0.69 15.07
N GLN A 145 0.36 0.63 15.88
CA GLN A 145 1.36 -0.44 15.78
C GLN A 145 0.72 -1.81 16.05
N PHE A 146 -0.13 -1.90 17.06
CA PHE A 146 -0.85 -3.13 17.40
C PHE A 146 -1.75 -3.59 16.24
N ASP A 147 -2.54 -2.68 15.67
CA ASP A 147 -3.46 -2.99 14.57
C ASP A 147 -2.69 -3.42 13.30
N LEU A 148 -1.61 -2.74 12.96
CA LEU A 148 -0.74 -3.14 11.84
C LEU A 148 -0.17 -4.54 12.03
N LYS A 149 0.25 -4.89 13.25
CA LYS A 149 0.77 -6.22 13.55
C LYS A 149 -0.32 -7.28 13.49
N GLN A 150 -1.48 -7.04 14.09
CA GLN A 150 -2.56 -8.03 14.19
C GLN A 150 -3.29 -8.25 12.87
N GLN A 151 -3.57 -7.19 12.13
CA GLN A 151 -4.40 -7.27 10.91
C GLN A 151 -3.58 -7.48 9.63
N HIS A 152 -2.34 -6.98 9.61
CA HIS A 152 -1.54 -6.94 8.39
C HIS A 152 -0.19 -7.64 8.50
N ASN A 153 0.15 -8.19 9.68
CA ASN A 153 1.46 -8.80 9.95
C ASN A 153 2.64 -7.85 9.62
N ILE A 154 2.47 -6.56 9.97
CA ILE A 154 3.46 -5.50 9.74
C ILE A 154 4.06 -5.09 11.07
N GLU A 155 5.39 -5.18 11.17
CA GLU A 155 6.15 -4.72 12.33
C GLU A 155 6.88 -3.42 11.99
N ILE A 156 6.35 -2.30 12.47
CA ILE A 156 6.93 -0.96 12.31
C ILE A 156 7.10 -0.34 13.69
N SER A 157 8.22 0.36 13.91
CA SER A 157 8.48 1.03 15.18
C SER A 157 7.55 2.25 15.37
N HIS A 158 7.27 2.61 16.63
CA HIS A 158 6.53 3.84 16.96
C HIS A 158 7.18 5.08 16.34
N GLN A 159 8.53 5.12 16.32
CA GLN A 159 9.25 6.25 15.73
C GLN A 159 9.00 6.35 14.22
N SER A 160 8.94 5.21 13.51
CA SER A 160 8.62 5.20 12.08
C SER A 160 7.20 5.66 11.82
N ILE A 161 6.23 5.21 12.63
CA ILE A 161 4.83 5.66 12.55
C ILE A 161 4.75 7.18 12.79
N LYS A 162 5.40 7.66 13.85
CA LYS A 162 5.47 9.08 14.15
C LYS A 162 6.06 9.89 12.99
N ASN A 163 7.17 9.42 12.40
CA ASN A 163 7.81 10.10 11.27
C ASN A 163 6.90 10.14 10.04
N ILE A 164 6.14 9.07 9.75
CA ILE A 164 5.15 9.05 8.67
C ILE A 164 4.10 10.12 8.92
N LEU A 165 3.51 10.16 10.11
CA LEU A 165 2.47 11.13 10.45
C LEU A 165 2.98 12.58 10.45
N LEU A 166 4.25 12.82 10.80
CA LEU A 166 4.85 14.16 10.73
C LEU A 166 5.21 14.58 9.30
N SER A 167 5.53 13.64 8.42
CA SER A 167 5.86 13.92 7.02
C SER A 167 4.64 14.11 6.14
N SER A 168 3.51 13.54 6.51
CA SER A 168 2.24 13.85 5.89
C SER A 168 1.86 15.27 6.31
N ASN A 169 1.68 16.17 5.32
CA ASN A 169 1.20 17.55 5.55
C ASN A 169 -0.24 17.51 6.06
N TYR A 170 -0.39 17.13 7.32
CA TYR A 170 -1.65 16.96 7.99
C TYR A 170 -2.16 18.32 8.41
N GLN A 171 -3.06 18.88 7.63
CA GLN A 171 -3.92 19.97 8.09
C GLN A 171 -5.23 19.31 8.55
N PHE A 172 -5.46 19.27 9.87
CA PHE A 172 -6.77 19.00 10.40
C PHE A 172 -7.70 20.07 9.86
N ASN A 173 -8.56 19.71 8.92
CA ASN A 173 -9.59 20.62 8.46
C ASN A 173 -10.75 20.57 9.46
N TYR A 174 -10.67 21.41 10.49
CA TYR A 174 -11.70 21.55 11.52
C TYR A 174 -13.00 22.14 10.98
N ASP A 175 -13.00 22.68 9.76
CA ASP A 175 -14.15 23.38 9.18
C ASP A 175 -15.35 22.45 8.90
N ASN A 176 -15.12 21.14 8.83
CA ASN A 176 -16.16 20.14 8.61
C ASN A 176 -16.66 19.45 9.89
N TRP A 177 -16.19 19.87 11.06
CA TRP A 177 -16.63 19.29 12.32
C TRP A 177 -17.90 19.99 12.79
N THR A 178 -19.05 19.35 12.63
CA THR A 178 -20.28 19.75 13.31
C THR A 178 -20.17 19.35 14.77
N TYR A 179 -20.04 20.33 15.64
CA TYR A 179 -20.02 20.11 17.09
C TYR A 179 -21.37 19.56 17.54
N SER A 180 -21.40 18.33 18.02
CA SER A 180 -22.61 17.72 18.59
C SER A 180 -23.00 18.26 19.97
N GLY A 181 -22.18 19.16 20.54
CA GLY A 181 -22.41 19.75 21.84
C GLY A 181 -22.05 18.88 23.05
N TYR A 182 -21.60 17.66 22.83
CA TYR A 182 -21.17 16.76 23.92
C TYR A 182 -19.68 16.49 23.81
N TYR A 183 -18.93 16.94 24.81
CA TYR A 183 -17.52 16.64 24.96
C TYR A 183 -17.32 15.75 26.18
N LEU A 184 -16.83 14.54 25.98
CA LEU A 184 -16.27 13.73 27.04
C LEU A 184 -14.79 14.07 27.13
N PHE A 185 -14.39 14.85 28.13
CA PHE A 185 -13.00 14.98 28.51
C PHE A 185 -12.69 13.83 29.48
N ASP A 186 -11.97 12.81 29.01
CA ASP A 186 -11.27 11.92 29.91
C ASP A 186 -10.09 12.69 30.48
N SER A 187 -10.17 13.03 31.75
CA SER A 187 -9.04 13.55 32.52
C SER A 187 -8.01 12.44 32.68
N LEU A 188 -6.85 12.66 32.11
CA LEU A 188 -5.64 11.89 32.39
C LEU A 188 -5.22 12.04 33.87
#